data_7fb0b8d34fdfdf20026af27916a091ba
#
_entry.id   7fb0b8d34fdfdf20026af27916a091ba
#
_cell.length_a   1.000
_cell.length_b   1.000
_cell.length_c   1.000
_cell.angle_alpha   90.00
_cell.angle_beta   90.00
_cell.angle_gamma   90.00
#
_symmetry.space_group_name_H-M   'P 1'
#
loop_
_entity.id
_entity.type
_entity.pdbx_description
1 polymer ?
#
loop_
_entity_poly.entity_id
_entity_poly.type
_entity_poly.pdbx_seq_one_letter_code
_entity_poly.pdbx_strand_id
1 'polypeptide(L)'
;MKYLRLFIAIIAVTLFEGCVKDEHSSHDESTLVRTGQIAPDFSVELLDGREINLSDLRGRTVMLIFLSTTCTDCHAQFEDIARRCKEQSVPFEILAISRGESREATLEFANNYGLECDLGIDPDKSIYGMYATMYVPRVFLIDSEGYIKGLTVEYSPAEFDSLWQKALQLVR
;
A
#
# COMPACT_ATOMS: atom_id res chain seq x y z
N MET A 1 -49.32 -47.44 -40.81
CA MET A 1 -47.89 -47.53 -40.49
C MET A 1 -47.33 -46.13 -40.49
N LYS A 2 -47.24 -45.51 -39.34
CA LYS A 2 -46.81 -44.13 -39.19
C LYS A 2 -45.53 -44.11 -38.40
N TYR A 3 -44.47 -43.63 -39.03
CA TYR A 3 -43.16 -43.52 -38.40
C TYR A 3 -43.13 -42.31 -37.43
N LEU A 4 -43.03 -42.66 -36.15
CA LEU A 4 -42.83 -41.67 -35.09
C LEU A 4 -41.35 -41.30 -35.06
N ARG A 5 -40.99 -40.11 -35.60
CA ARG A 5 -39.65 -39.54 -35.51
C ARG A 5 -39.46 -38.88 -34.17
N LEU A 6 -38.68 -39.58 -33.33
CA LEU A 6 -38.27 -39.03 -32.05
C LEU A 6 -37.14 -38.03 -32.27
N PHE A 7 -37.42 -36.74 -32.11
CA PHE A 7 -36.40 -35.70 -32.08
C PHE A 7 -35.79 -35.67 -30.69
N ILE A 8 -34.58 -36.20 -30.57
CA ILE A 8 -33.75 -36.01 -29.37
C ILE A 8 -33.07 -34.66 -29.56
N ALA A 9 -33.54 -33.65 -28.83
CA ALA A 9 -32.85 -32.36 -28.70
C ALA A 9 -31.69 -32.55 -27.73
N ILE A 10 -30.47 -32.62 -28.28
CA ILE A 10 -29.24 -32.57 -27.48
C ILE A 10 -29.04 -31.11 -27.07
N ILE A 11 -29.36 -30.80 -25.82
CA ILE A 11 -29.02 -29.52 -25.22
C ILE A 11 -27.53 -29.62 -24.86
N ALA A 12 -26.67 -29.04 -25.70
CA ALA A 12 -25.28 -28.81 -25.37
C ALA A 12 -25.20 -27.70 -24.29
N VAL A 13 -25.12 -28.11 -23.03
CA VAL A 13 -24.76 -27.20 -21.95
C VAL A 13 -23.28 -26.91 -22.10
N THR A 14 -22.93 -25.81 -22.75
CA THR A 14 -21.59 -25.27 -22.71
C THR A 14 -21.33 -24.72 -21.32
N LEU A 15 -20.65 -25.51 -20.50
CA LEU A 15 -20.05 -25.01 -19.27
C LEU A 15 -18.98 -24.00 -19.67
N PHE A 16 -19.32 -22.71 -19.56
CA PHE A 16 -18.34 -21.65 -19.52
C PHE A 16 -17.58 -21.80 -18.19
N GLU A 17 -16.51 -22.59 -18.23
CA GLU A 17 -15.47 -22.46 -17.19
C GLU A 17 -14.82 -21.09 -17.42
N GLY A 18 -15.39 -20.08 -16.75
CA GLY A 18 -14.71 -18.83 -16.53
C GLY A 18 -13.47 -19.14 -15.71
N CYS A 19 -12.30 -19.25 -16.35
CA CYS A 19 -11.04 -19.07 -15.65
C CYS A 19 -11.11 -17.68 -15.01
N VAL A 20 -11.46 -17.65 -13.74
CA VAL A 20 -11.03 -16.57 -12.86
C VAL A 20 -9.51 -16.67 -12.90
N LYS A 21 -8.86 -15.78 -13.65
CA LYS A 21 -7.45 -15.51 -13.44
C LYS A 21 -7.39 -14.94 -12.02
N ASP A 22 -7.10 -15.81 -11.06
CA ASP A 22 -6.49 -15.36 -9.84
C ASP A 22 -5.26 -14.55 -10.29
N GLU A 23 -5.33 -13.23 -10.12
CA GLU A 23 -4.13 -12.42 -10.14
C GLU A 23 -3.23 -13.00 -9.05
N HIS A 24 -2.31 -13.81 -9.49
CA HIS A 24 -1.24 -14.34 -8.69
C HIS A 24 -0.36 -13.14 -8.34
N SER A 25 -0.80 -12.34 -7.38
CA SER A 25 0.11 -11.50 -6.64
C SER A 25 1.06 -12.51 -5.99
N SER A 26 2.28 -12.60 -6.51
CA SER A 26 3.35 -13.35 -5.87
C SER A 26 3.41 -12.83 -4.43
N HIS A 27 2.83 -13.62 -3.51
CA HIS A 27 2.82 -13.28 -2.10
C HIS A 27 4.27 -13.38 -1.66
N ASP A 28 4.93 -12.24 -1.59
CA ASP A 28 6.26 -12.17 -1.01
C ASP A 28 6.14 -12.66 0.44
N GLU A 29 6.82 -13.76 0.76
CA GLU A 29 6.79 -14.39 2.09
C GLU A 29 7.19 -13.42 3.21
N SER A 30 7.86 -12.32 2.87
CA SER A 30 8.22 -11.28 3.82
C SER A 30 7.08 -10.28 4.13
N THR A 31 5.94 -10.36 3.42
CA THR A 31 4.74 -9.55 3.68
C THR A 31 3.78 -10.30 4.61
N LEU A 32 3.48 -9.72 5.77
CA LEU A 32 2.65 -10.36 6.80
C LEU A 32 1.16 -10.02 6.67
N VAL A 33 0.82 -9.01 5.89
CA VAL A 33 -0.56 -8.52 5.67
C VAL A 33 -0.99 -8.70 4.21
N ARG A 34 -2.30 -8.67 3.94
CA ARG A 34 -2.86 -8.92 2.60
C ARG A 34 -3.86 -7.85 2.19
N THR A 35 -3.98 -7.62 0.90
CA THR A 35 -5.07 -6.83 0.32
C THR A 35 -6.43 -7.39 0.75
N GLY A 36 -7.35 -6.50 1.15
CA GLY A 36 -8.68 -6.86 1.68
C GLY A 36 -8.73 -7.10 3.19
N GLN A 37 -7.60 -7.11 3.87
CA GLN A 37 -7.51 -7.22 5.33
C GLN A 37 -7.54 -5.84 5.97
N ILE A 38 -8.06 -5.74 7.20
CA ILE A 38 -7.89 -4.54 8.05
C ILE A 38 -6.40 -4.38 8.36
N ALA A 39 -5.88 -3.18 8.16
CA ALA A 39 -4.51 -2.84 8.51
C ALA A 39 -4.31 -2.96 10.03
N PRO A 40 -3.23 -3.63 10.49
CA PRO A 40 -2.86 -3.63 11.90
C PRO A 40 -2.79 -2.22 12.47
N ASP A 41 -3.44 -1.99 13.60
CA ASP A 41 -3.41 -0.68 14.27
C ASP A 41 -2.12 -0.52 15.09
N PHE A 42 -1.63 0.70 15.17
CA PHE A 42 -0.43 1.06 15.93
C PHE A 42 -0.49 2.51 16.38
N SER A 43 0.30 2.84 17.40
CA SER A 43 0.63 4.22 17.77
C SER A 43 2.05 4.55 17.32
N VAL A 44 2.28 5.74 16.78
CA VAL A 44 3.57 6.21 16.31
C VAL A 44 3.83 7.65 16.75
N GLU A 45 5.04 7.91 17.24
CA GLU A 45 5.53 9.25 17.51
C GLU A 45 6.06 9.87 16.21
N LEU A 46 5.54 11.07 15.88
CA LEU A 46 5.96 11.84 14.71
C LEU A 46 7.20 12.71 15.02
N LEU A 47 7.86 13.17 13.96
CA LEU A 47 9.02 14.07 14.11
C LEU A 47 8.67 15.42 14.76
N ASP A 48 7.44 15.88 14.66
CA ASP A 48 6.97 17.10 15.31
C ASP A 48 6.54 16.92 16.77
N GLY A 49 6.65 15.70 17.30
CA GLY A 49 6.33 15.32 18.67
C GLY A 49 4.87 14.95 18.93
N ARG A 50 4.02 14.96 17.89
CA ARG A 50 2.67 14.39 18.00
C ARG A 50 2.76 12.86 18.07
N GLU A 51 1.82 12.25 18.76
CA GLU A 51 1.56 10.82 18.72
C GLU A 51 0.23 10.61 18.01
N ILE A 52 0.20 9.70 17.05
CA ILE A 52 -1.02 9.35 16.32
C ILE A 52 -1.22 7.83 16.29
N ASN A 53 -2.48 7.39 16.30
CA ASN A 53 -2.83 6.01 16.00
C ASN A 53 -3.25 5.91 14.53
N LEU A 54 -2.96 4.79 13.86
CA LEU A 54 -3.44 4.59 12.50
C LEU A 54 -4.98 4.64 12.46
N SER A 55 -5.66 4.17 13.50
CA SER A 55 -7.12 4.23 13.64
C SER A 55 -7.68 5.65 13.70
N ASP A 56 -6.91 6.67 14.12
CA ASP A 56 -7.32 8.06 14.13
C ASP A 56 -7.45 8.65 12.71
N LEU A 57 -6.87 7.96 11.72
CA LEU A 57 -6.94 8.32 10.31
C LEU A 57 -8.15 7.72 9.59
N ARG A 58 -9.07 7.03 10.29
CA ARG A 58 -10.31 6.54 9.69
C ARG A 58 -11.11 7.68 9.08
N GLY A 59 -11.78 7.42 7.97
CA GLY A 59 -12.45 8.43 7.16
C GLY A 59 -11.56 9.04 6.07
N ARG A 60 -10.26 8.76 6.08
CA ARG A 60 -9.27 9.22 5.09
C ARG A 60 -8.56 8.03 4.44
N THR A 61 -8.23 8.15 3.16
CA THR A 61 -7.32 7.21 2.50
C THR A 61 -5.90 7.50 2.97
N VAL A 62 -5.14 6.47 3.32
CA VAL A 62 -3.76 6.59 3.84
C VAL A 62 -2.81 5.81 2.96
N MET A 63 -1.72 6.44 2.55
CA MET A 63 -0.55 5.79 1.99
C MET A 63 0.49 5.65 3.11
N LEU A 64 0.54 4.47 3.72
CA LEU A 64 1.51 4.12 4.75
C LEU A 64 2.79 3.64 4.09
N ILE A 65 3.92 4.27 4.42
CA ILE A 65 5.22 3.99 3.81
C ILE A 65 6.24 3.68 4.90
N PHE A 66 6.85 2.50 4.84
CA PHE A 66 8.03 2.20 5.67
C PHE A 66 9.30 2.43 4.87
N LEU A 67 10.27 3.08 5.48
CA LEU A 67 11.53 3.46 4.85
C LEU A 67 12.76 3.16 5.74
N SER A 68 13.94 3.23 5.14
CA SER A 68 15.22 3.41 5.82
C SER A 68 15.97 4.58 5.19
N THR A 69 16.59 5.40 6.03
CA THR A 69 17.31 6.61 5.61
C THR A 69 18.56 6.33 4.79
N THR A 70 19.04 5.09 4.79
CA THR A 70 20.22 4.63 4.02
C THR A 70 19.88 3.82 2.78
N CYS A 71 18.58 3.61 2.51
CA CYS A 71 18.13 2.78 1.38
C CYS A 71 18.02 3.62 0.10
N THR A 72 18.76 3.24 -0.95
CA THR A 72 18.76 3.94 -2.25
C THR A 72 17.36 4.02 -2.88
N ASP A 73 16.59 2.93 -2.83
CA ASP A 73 15.24 2.89 -3.38
C ASP A 73 14.27 3.76 -2.58
N CYS A 74 14.48 3.90 -1.26
CA CYS A 74 13.74 4.85 -0.46
C CYS A 74 14.02 6.30 -0.91
N HIS A 75 15.29 6.64 -1.16
CA HIS A 75 15.64 7.95 -1.70
C HIS A 75 14.94 8.22 -3.03
N ALA A 76 14.99 7.28 -3.98
CA ALA A 76 14.35 7.44 -5.29
C ALA A 76 12.83 7.57 -5.17
N GLN A 77 12.17 6.80 -4.28
CA GLN A 77 10.74 6.91 -4.05
C GLN A 77 10.35 8.27 -3.46
N PHE A 78 11.12 8.78 -2.49
CA PHE A 78 10.80 10.06 -1.85
C PHE A 78 11.11 11.26 -2.74
N GLU A 79 12.05 11.16 -3.69
CA GLU A 79 12.19 12.15 -4.78
C GLU A 79 10.93 12.21 -5.64
N ASP A 80 10.35 11.05 -6.02
CA ASP A 80 9.12 10.99 -6.81
C ASP A 80 7.93 11.54 -6.01
N ILE A 81 7.80 11.20 -4.71
CA ILE A 81 6.75 11.74 -3.84
C ILE A 81 6.85 13.26 -3.74
N ALA A 82 8.04 13.78 -3.44
CA ALA A 82 8.27 15.23 -3.31
C ALA A 82 7.92 15.97 -4.60
N ARG A 83 8.28 15.41 -5.77
CA ARG A 83 7.92 15.95 -7.08
C ARG A 83 6.40 15.98 -7.26
N ARG A 84 5.69 14.85 -6.99
CA ARG A 84 4.23 14.75 -7.13
C ARG A 84 3.49 15.74 -6.22
N CYS A 85 3.94 15.89 -4.97
CA CYS A 85 3.35 16.83 -4.02
C CYS A 85 3.54 18.29 -4.44
N LYS A 86 4.62 18.61 -5.18
CA LYS A 86 4.82 19.97 -5.75
C LYS A 86 3.97 20.21 -6.99
N GLU A 87 3.74 19.19 -7.81
CA GLU A 87 3.01 19.30 -9.07
C GLU A 87 1.50 19.35 -8.87
N GLN A 88 0.96 18.73 -7.80
CA GLN A 88 -0.47 18.64 -7.54
C GLN A 88 -0.80 18.54 -6.05
N SER A 89 -1.98 18.99 -5.67
CA SER A 89 -2.51 18.71 -4.34
C SER A 89 -2.82 17.21 -4.20
N VAL A 90 -2.34 16.61 -3.11
CA VAL A 90 -2.56 15.18 -2.79
C VAL A 90 -3.75 15.07 -1.85
N PRO A 91 -4.87 14.44 -2.27
CA PRO A 91 -6.11 14.42 -1.48
C PRO A 91 -6.18 13.24 -0.49
N PHE A 92 -5.08 12.55 -0.23
CA PHE A 92 -4.97 11.45 0.72
C PHE A 92 -3.80 11.71 1.68
N GLU A 93 -3.81 11.05 2.83
CA GLU A 93 -2.76 11.16 3.82
C GLU A 93 -1.53 10.34 3.42
N ILE A 94 -0.35 10.90 3.59
CA ILE A 94 0.92 10.19 3.47
C ILE A 94 1.51 10.10 4.88
N LEU A 95 1.55 8.89 5.44
CA LEU A 95 2.21 8.57 6.69
C LEU A 95 3.45 7.74 6.41
N ALA A 96 4.62 8.33 6.58
CA ALA A 96 5.89 7.64 6.41
C ALA A 96 6.49 7.29 7.77
N ILE A 97 7.07 6.10 7.90
CA ILE A 97 7.68 5.62 9.15
C ILE A 97 9.07 5.08 8.86
N SER A 98 10.08 5.66 9.50
CA SER A 98 11.45 5.16 9.42
C SER A 98 11.65 4.01 10.40
N ARG A 99 12.05 2.85 9.86
CA ARG A 99 12.21 1.64 10.66
C ARG A 99 13.65 1.47 11.16
N GLY A 100 13.85 1.37 12.46
CA GLY A 100 15.16 1.09 13.07
C GLY A 100 16.16 2.24 12.97
N GLU A 101 15.65 3.47 12.79
CA GLU A 101 16.45 4.68 12.62
C GLU A 101 16.29 5.61 13.81
N SER A 102 17.26 6.51 14.00
CA SER A 102 17.13 7.57 15.00
C SER A 102 16.26 8.71 14.49
N ARG A 103 15.74 9.52 15.42
CA ARG A 103 15.00 10.74 15.11
C ARG A 103 15.83 11.70 14.26
N GLU A 104 17.11 11.85 14.58
CA GLU A 104 18.04 12.76 13.89
C GLU A 104 18.24 12.35 12.43
N ALA A 105 18.50 11.06 12.17
CA ALA A 105 18.65 10.54 10.80
C ALA A 105 17.36 10.70 9.99
N THR A 106 16.21 10.45 10.62
CA THR A 106 14.91 10.60 9.99
C THR A 106 14.60 12.06 9.67
N LEU A 107 14.95 12.99 10.55
CA LEU A 107 14.79 14.43 10.34
C LEU A 107 15.68 14.94 9.20
N GLU A 108 16.93 14.49 9.13
CA GLU A 108 17.83 14.81 8.03
C GLU A 108 17.26 14.32 6.68
N PHE A 109 16.77 13.09 6.66
CA PHE A 109 16.09 12.53 5.48
C PHE A 109 14.89 13.40 5.06
N ALA A 110 14.00 13.77 5.99
CA ALA A 110 12.84 14.61 5.70
C ALA A 110 13.23 15.96 5.11
N ASN A 111 14.27 16.61 5.68
CA ASN A 111 14.75 17.91 5.23
C ASN A 111 15.33 17.86 3.81
N ASN A 112 15.99 16.76 3.42
CA ASN A 112 16.56 16.60 2.09
C ASN A 112 15.52 16.65 0.97
N TYR A 113 14.27 16.24 1.27
CA TYR A 113 13.18 16.21 0.29
C TYR A 113 12.15 17.32 0.46
N GLY A 114 12.24 18.11 1.55
CA GLY A 114 11.22 19.10 1.89
C GLY A 114 9.83 18.47 2.04
N LEU A 115 9.76 17.35 2.74
CA LEU A 115 8.52 16.59 2.90
C LEU A 115 7.55 17.33 3.83
N GLU A 116 6.32 17.50 3.36
CA GLU A 116 5.20 18.07 4.13
C GLU A 116 4.22 16.98 4.59
N CYS A 117 4.67 15.71 4.67
CA CYS A 117 3.87 14.61 5.16
C CYS A 117 4.20 14.26 6.61
N ASP A 118 3.29 13.54 7.28
CA ASP A 118 3.54 12.99 8.60
C ASP A 118 4.66 11.95 8.55
N LEU A 119 5.73 12.16 9.30
CA LEU A 119 6.88 11.27 9.36
C LEU A 119 7.10 10.80 10.81
N GLY A 120 6.96 9.50 11.01
CA GLY A 120 7.11 8.84 12.31
C GLY A 120 8.40 8.04 12.43
N ILE A 121 8.70 7.63 13.63
CA ILE A 121 9.88 6.80 13.97
C ILE A 121 9.45 5.48 14.59
N ASP A 122 10.12 4.39 14.18
CA ASP A 122 9.94 3.02 14.67
C ASP A 122 11.32 2.42 14.98
N PRO A 123 11.98 2.88 16.07
CA PRO A 123 13.39 2.57 16.32
C PRO A 123 13.64 1.09 16.62
N ASP A 124 12.69 0.39 17.19
CA ASP A 124 12.77 -1.04 17.51
C ASP A 124 12.13 -1.94 16.43
N LYS A 125 11.57 -1.36 15.37
CA LYS A 125 10.87 -2.03 14.25
C LYS A 125 9.60 -2.77 14.67
N SER A 126 9.01 -2.43 15.80
CA SER A 126 7.83 -3.10 16.32
C SER A 126 6.60 -2.83 15.44
N ILE A 127 6.44 -1.62 14.91
CA ILE A 127 5.37 -1.24 13.99
C ILE A 127 5.59 -1.94 12.64
N TYR A 128 6.79 -1.81 12.07
CA TYR A 128 7.14 -2.47 10.82
C TYR A 128 6.92 -3.99 10.88
N GLY A 129 7.28 -4.64 11.98
CA GLY A 129 7.13 -6.06 12.21
C GLY A 129 5.68 -6.58 12.21
N MET A 130 4.67 -5.70 12.31
CA MET A 130 3.27 -6.07 12.13
C MET A 130 2.88 -6.20 10.64
N TYR A 131 3.65 -5.59 9.74
CA TYR A 131 3.35 -5.50 8.29
C TYR A 131 4.27 -6.36 7.44
N ALA A 132 5.55 -6.43 7.81
CA ALA A 132 6.57 -7.10 7.02
C ALA A 132 7.79 -7.49 7.85
N THR A 133 8.59 -8.41 7.30
CA THR A 133 9.85 -8.87 7.93
C THR A 133 11.09 -8.36 7.21
N MET A 134 11.02 -8.06 5.91
CA MET A 134 12.15 -7.70 5.07
C MET A 134 11.77 -6.63 4.04
N TYR A 135 12.79 -5.97 3.50
CA TYR A 135 12.76 -4.99 2.41
C TYR A 135 12.08 -3.66 2.77
N VAL A 136 12.63 -2.60 2.25
CA VAL A 136 12.05 -1.25 2.17
C VAL A 136 12.51 -0.60 0.86
N PRO A 137 11.75 0.38 0.32
CA PRO A 137 10.52 0.90 0.87
C PRO A 137 9.37 -0.11 0.76
N ARG A 138 8.45 -0.05 1.70
CA ARG A 138 7.19 -0.77 1.60
C ARG A 138 6.04 0.21 1.66
N VAL A 139 5.11 0.08 0.76
CA VAL A 139 3.93 0.95 0.73
C VAL A 139 2.67 0.10 0.90
N PHE A 140 1.79 0.56 1.77
CA PHE A 140 0.47 -0.01 1.97
C PHE A 140 -0.57 1.09 1.74
N LEU A 141 -1.44 0.89 0.76
CA LEU A 141 -2.56 1.78 0.51
C LEU A 141 -3.75 1.30 1.33
N ILE A 142 -4.24 2.15 2.21
CA ILE A 142 -5.32 1.86 3.17
C ILE A 142 -6.48 2.78 2.85
N ASP A 143 -7.70 2.22 2.73
CA ASP A 143 -8.89 3.03 2.48
C ASP A 143 -9.45 3.69 3.75
N SER A 144 -10.47 4.49 3.60
CA SER A 144 -11.13 5.23 4.70
C SER A 144 -11.74 4.33 5.78
N GLU A 145 -12.03 3.07 5.46
CA GLU A 145 -12.53 2.08 6.41
C GLU A 145 -11.39 1.31 7.09
N GLY A 146 -10.14 1.48 6.61
CA GLY A 146 -8.93 0.88 7.12
C GLY A 146 -8.57 -0.46 6.51
N TYR A 147 -9.15 -0.81 5.36
CA TYR A 147 -8.75 -2.00 4.63
C TYR A 147 -7.57 -1.72 3.71
N ILE A 148 -6.61 -2.64 3.68
CA ILE A 148 -5.50 -2.59 2.73
C ILE A 148 -6.05 -2.84 1.32
N LYS A 149 -5.86 -1.88 0.43
CA LYS A 149 -6.33 -1.92 -0.97
C LYS A 149 -5.23 -2.26 -1.96
N GLY A 150 -3.99 -2.13 -1.58
CA GLY A 150 -2.83 -2.45 -2.40
C GLY A 150 -1.54 -2.28 -1.61
N LEU A 151 -0.47 -2.80 -2.15
CA LEU A 151 0.87 -2.67 -1.57
C LEU A 151 1.94 -2.76 -2.66
N THR A 152 3.14 -2.21 -2.36
CA THR A 152 4.36 -2.44 -3.15
C THR A 152 5.50 -2.85 -2.24
N VAL A 153 6.41 -3.63 -2.80
CA VAL A 153 7.64 -4.08 -2.15
C VAL A 153 8.81 -3.53 -2.97
N GLU A 154 9.71 -2.80 -2.32
CA GLU A 154 10.76 -2.03 -2.96
C GLU A 154 10.19 -0.96 -3.91
N TYR A 155 11.04 -0.15 -4.54
CA TYR A 155 10.57 0.92 -5.40
C TYR A 155 10.68 0.54 -6.87
N SER A 156 9.52 0.45 -7.51
CA SER A 156 9.37 0.38 -8.96
C SER A 156 8.51 1.58 -9.39
N PRO A 157 8.99 2.48 -10.26
CA PRO A 157 8.21 3.64 -10.70
C PRO A 157 6.84 3.27 -11.25
N ALA A 158 6.74 2.17 -12.02
CA ALA A 158 5.49 1.72 -12.63
C ALA A 158 4.49 1.18 -11.59
N GLU A 159 4.95 0.39 -10.64
CA GLU A 159 4.09 -0.17 -9.58
C GLU A 159 3.65 0.93 -8.60
N PHE A 160 4.57 1.83 -8.24
CA PHE A 160 4.24 2.96 -7.39
C PHE A 160 3.26 3.91 -8.07
N ASP A 161 3.41 4.19 -9.38
CA ASP A 161 2.44 5.00 -10.13
C ASP A 161 1.05 4.34 -10.13
N SER A 162 0.98 3.05 -10.37
CA SER A 162 -0.29 2.29 -10.30
C SER A 162 -0.96 2.42 -8.93
N LEU A 163 -0.17 2.29 -7.84
CA LEU A 163 -0.68 2.43 -6.48
C LEU A 163 -1.11 3.87 -6.16
N TRP A 164 -0.37 4.86 -6.65
CA TRP A 164 -0.70 6.28 -6.53
C TRP A 164 -2.02 6.62 -7.24
N GLN A 165 -2.20 6.17 -8.48
CA GLN A 165 -3.46 6.36 -9.21
C GLN A 165 -4.64 5.69 -8.50
N LYS A 166 -4.42 4.52 -7.91
CA LYS A 166 -5.42 3.85 -7.09
C LYS A 166 -5.79 4.67 -5.85
N ALA A 167 -4.81 5.29 -5.18
CA ALA A 167 -5.07 6.18 -4.04
C ALA A 167 -5.95 7.38 -4.46
N LEU A 168 -5.67 8.00 -5.59
CA LEU A 168 -6.48 9.09 -6.14
C LEU A 168 -7.92 8.67 -6.48
N GLN A 169 -8.15 7.41 -6.83
CA GLN A 169 -9.48 6.87 -7.09
C GLN A 169 -10.29 6.59 -5.81
N LEU A 170 -9.63 6.22 -4.72
CA LEU A 170 -10.27 5.92 -3.44
C LEU A 170 -10.81 7.15 -2.70
N VAL A 171 -10.36 8.36 -3.03
CA VAL A 171 -10.81 9.61 -2.41
C VAL A 171 -11.88 10.35 -3.23
N ARG A 172 -12.36 9.75 -4.32
CA ARG A 172 -13.48 10.25 -5.13
C ARG A 172 -14.77 9.61 -4.68
#